data_9eb8dc50d17cce04d0c5d3007d850b65
#
_entry.id   9eb8dc50d17cce04d0c5d3007d850b65
#
_cell.length_a   1.000
_cell.length_b   1.000
_cell.length_c   1.000
_cell.angle_alpha   90.00
_cell.angle_beta   90.00
_cell.angle_gamma   90.00
#
_symmetry.space_group_name_H-M   'P 1'
#
loop_
_entity.id
_entity.type
_entity.pdbx_description
1 polymer ?
#
loop_
_entity_poly.entity_id
_entity_poly.type
_entity_poly.pdbx_seq_one_letter_code
_entity_poly.pdbx_strand_id
1 'polypeptide(L)'
;MEKNPYLSIMIQSLKKKSAVLDAVIELNIRQKEELENPGLDPDDFDQIMDAKSKLIDQLNELDSGFEEVFARVKEELELHRSEYKDEIFKMQELIRMITDKSLRIQQQELQNKKLMEQKFASVRKQVREVRQSQKVVNQYYKSMMKANYQEPQFLDNKK
;
A
#
# COMPACT_ATOMS: atom_id res chain seq x y z
N MET A 1 -18.07 -20.04 -18.22
CA MET A 1 -19.23 -19.40 -17.63
C MET A 1 -18.92 -18.77 -16.30
N GLU A 2 -19.40 -17.59 -16.12
CA GLU A 2 -19.08 -16.88 -14.92
C GLU A 2 -20.01 -17.26 -13.79
N LYS A 3 -19.46 -17.70 -12.67
CA LYS A 3 -20.31 -18.16 -11.57
C LYS A 3 -20.85 -17.02 -10.74
N ASN A 4 -20.01 -16.00 -10.48
CA ASN A 4 -20.40 -14.90 -9.63
C ASN A 4 -19.60 -13.67 -10.04
N PRO A 5 -20.26 -12.63 -10.56
CA PRO A 5 -19.54 -11.44 -11.02
C PRO A 5 -18.82 -10.70 -9.90
N TYR A 6 -19.29 -10.82 -8.66
CA TYR A 6 -18.63 -10.15 -7.55
C TYR A 6 -17.25 -10.73 -7.27
N LEU A 7 -17.06 -12.04 -7.52
CA LEU A 7 -15.75 -12.66 -7.35
C LEU A 7 -14.73 -12.11 -8.34
N SER A 8 -15.17 -11.90 -9.58
CA SER A 8 -14.31 -11.26 -10.58
C SER A 8 -13.89 -9.86 -10.13
N ILE A 9 -14.84 -9.10 -9.58
CA ILE A 9 -14.54 -7.75 -9.09
C ILE A 9 -13.54 -7.82 -7.94
N MET A 10 -13.72 -8.76 -7.03
CA MET A 10 -12.79 -8.93 -5.91
C MET A 10 -11.39 -9.26 -6.39
N ILE A 11 -11.28 -10.19 -7.34
CA ILE A 11 -9.98 -10.58 -7.89
C ILE A 11 -9.32 -9.39 -8.59
N GLN A 12 -10.08 -8.65 -9.39
CA GLN A 12 -9.56 -7.47 -10.06
C GLN A 12 -9.08 -6.42 -9.05
N SER A 13 -9.84 -6.25 -7.98
CA SER A 13 -9.47 -5.30 -6.93
C SER A 13 -8.14 -5.67 -6.29
N LEU A 14 -7.95 -6.96 -6.01
CA LEU A 14 -6.69 -7.44 -5.43
C LEU A 14 -5.53 -7.26 -6.41
N LYS A 15 -5.77 -7.51 -7.70
CA LYS A 15 -4.72 -7.29 -8.71
C LYS A 15 -4.34 -5.82 -8.78
N LYS A 16 -5.32 -4.92 -8.73
CA LYS A 16 -5.04 -3.50 -8.74
C LYS A 16 -4.28 -3.07 -7.50
N LYS A 17 -4.66 -3.62 -6.35
CA LYS A 17 -3.95 -3.32 -5.11
C LYS A 17 -2.48 -3.74 -5.22
N SER A 18 -2.23 -4.93 -5.76
CA SER A 18 -0.88 -5.42 -5.94
C SER A 18 -0.06 -4.48 -6.84
N ALA A 19 -0.67 -3.98 -7.92
CA ALA A 19 0.00 -3.06 -8.82
C ALA A 19 0.30 -1.72 -8.15
N VAL A 20 -0.62 -1.22 -7.34
CA VAL A 20 -0.39 0.03 -6.60
C VAL A 20 0.75 -0.14 -5.61
N LEU A 21 0.83 -1.29 -4.95
CA LEU A 21 1.93 -1.56 -4.03
C LEU A 21 3.28 -1.60 -4.77
N ASP A 22 3.31 -2.15 -5.98
CA ASP A 22 4.53 -2.11 -6.80
C ASP A 22 4.97 -0.68 -7.07
N ALA A 23 4.00 0.20 -7.35
CA ALA A 23 4.31 1.60 -7.59
C ALA A 23 4.86 2.28 -6.33
N VAL A 24 4.33 1.93 -5.16
CA VAL A 24 4.85 2.47 -3.90
C VAL A 24 6.28 2.00 -3.67
N ILE A 25 6.56 0.73 -3.96
CA ILE A 25 7.92 0.18 -3.81
C ILE A 25 8.90 0.97 -4.68
N GLU A 26 8.52 1.25 -5.93
CA GLU A 26 9.38 2.02 -6.82
C GLU A 26 9.62 3.45 -6.31
N LEU A 27 8.58 4.09 -5.83
CA LEU A 27 8.72 5.44 -5.27
C LEU A 27 9.59 5.43 -4.02
N ASN A 28 9.51 4.38 -3.22
CA ASN A 28 10.36 4.26 -2.04
C ASN A 28 11.82 4.10 -2.41
N ILE A 29 12.11 3.39 -3.51
CA ILE A 29 13.48 3.29 -4.01
C ILE A 29 13.99 4.65 -4.46
N ARG A 30 13.16 5.39 -5.19
CA ARG A 30 13.53 6.74 -5.62
C ARG A 30 13.70 7.69 -4.44
N GLN A 31 12.85 7.56 -3.44
CA GLN A 31 12.96 8.36 -2.23
C GLN A 31 14.30 8.13 -1.53
N LYS A 32 14.72 6.87 -1.45
CA LYS A 32 16.01 6.55 -0.85
C LYS A 32 17.15 7.17 -1.64
N GLU A 33 17.10 7.08 -2.97
CA GLU A 33 18.12 7.66 -3.81
C GLU A 33 18.22 9.17 -3.60
N GLU A 34 17.07 9.84 -3.51
CA GLU A 34 17.05 11.27 -3.25
C GLU A 34 17.64 11.62 -1.89
N LEU A 35 17.30 10.83 -0.88
CA LEU A 35 17.80 11.06 0.47
C LEU A 35 19.31 10.83 0.58
N GLU A 36 19.85 9.95 -0.23
CA GLU A 36 21.27 9.68 -0.25
C GLU A 36 22.05 10.66 -1.13
N ASN A 37 21.35 11.48 -1.88
CA ASN A 37 21.95 12.46 -2.76
C ASN A 37 22.33 13.70 -1.97
N PRO A 38 23.63 14.11 -1.96
CA PRO A 38 24.05 15.31 -1.24
C PRO A 38 23.34 16.58 -1.74
N GLY A 39 22.95 16.60 -3.03
CA GLY A 39 22.27 17.76 -3.60
C GLY A 39 20.77 17.59 -3.63
N LEU A 40 20.18 17.09 -2.56
CA LEU A 40 18.73 16.88 -2.48
C LEU A 40 17.96 18.16 -2.81
N ASP A 41 17.04 18.04 -3.78
CA ASP A 41 16.13 19.10 -4.16
C ASP A 41 14.81 18.90 -3.42
N PRO A 42 14.39 19.85 -2.57
CA PRO A 42 13.13 19.71 -1.84
C PRO A 42 11.93 19.51 -2.74
N ASP A 43 11.90 20.14 -3.92
CA ASP A 43 10.78 19.99 -4.83
C ASP A 43 10.66 18.55 -5.35
N ASP A 44 11.79 17.95 -5.72
CA ASP A 44 11.79 16.56 -6.18
C ASP A 44 11.33 15.61 -5.09
N PHE A 45 11.78 15.86 -3.87
CA PHE A 45 11.38 15.05 -2.73
C PHE A 45 9.87 15.18 -2.48
N ASP A 46 9.35 16.40 -2.52
CA ASP A 46 7.92 16.64 -2.30
C ASP A 46 7.07 15.98 -3.37
N GLN A 47 7.54 15.96 -4.62
CA GLN A 47 6.82 15.27 -5.70
C GLN A 47 6.69 13.78 -5.42
N ILE A 48 7.76 13.16 -4.92
CA ILE A 48 7.72 11.75 -4.55
C ILE A 48 6.69 11.52 -3.44
N MET A 49 6.71 12.37 -2.42
CA MET A 49 5.77 12.24 -1.30
C MET A 49 4.33 12.44 -1.74
N ASP A 50 4.08 13.40 -2.63
CA ASP A 50 2.74 13.61 -3.16
C ASP A 50 2.26 12.40 -3.94
N ALA A 51 3.11 11.83 -4.77
CA ALA A 51 2.77 10.63 -5.54
C ALA A 51 2.45 9.47 -4.62
N LYS A 52 3.24 9.29 -3.56
CA LYS A 52 2.97 8.24 -2.58
C LYS A 52 1.63 8.44 -1.88
N SER A 53 1.31 9.68 -1.52
CA SER A 53 0.04 9.97 -0.86
C SER A 53 -1.15 9.61 -1.74
N LYS A 54 -1.05 9.90 -3.03
CA LYS A 54 -2.12 9.54 -3.97
C LYS A 54 -2.29 8.03 -4.08
N LEU A 55 -1.19 7.30 -4.06
CA LEU A 55 -1.26 5.84 -4.10
C LEU A 55 -1.90 5.28 -2.83
N ILE A 56 -1.62 5.87 -1.69
CA ILE A 56 -2.26 5.45 -0.44
C ILE A 56 -3.76 5.69 -0.49
N ASP A 57 -4.19 6.81 -1.06
CA ASP A 57 -5.62 7.07 -1.24
C ASP A 57 -6.26 5.99 -2.12
N GLN A 58 -5.57 5.58 -3.18
CA GLN A 58 -6.04 4.50 -4.04
C GLN A 58 -6.15 3.18 -3.28
N LEU A 59 -5.18 2.89 -2.43
CA LEU A 59 -5.23 1.67 -1.61
C LEU A 59 -6.43 1.67 -0.69
N ASN A 60 -6.71 2.81 -0.07
CA ASN A 60 -7.86 2.92 0.82
C ASN A 60 -9.17 2.71 0.06
N GLU A 61 -9.26 3.25 -1.14
CA GLU A 61 -10.45 3.06 -1.97
C GLU A 61 -10.63 1.61 -2.39
N LEU A 62 -9.53 0.97 -2.78
CA LEU A 62 -9.57 -0.43 -3.19
C LEU A 62 -9.98 -1.34 -2.03
N ASP A 63 -9.44 -1.08 -0.84
CA ASP A 63 -9.79 -1.87 0.33
C ASP A 63 -11.26 -1.70 0.70
N SER A 64 -11.74 -0.47 0.63
CA SER A 64 -13.14 -0.17 0.93
C SER A 64 -14.06 -0.87 -0.07
N GLY A 65 -13.72 -0.79 -1.34
CA GLY A 65 -14.51 -1.46 -2.38
C GLY A 65 -14.50 -2.97 -2.24
N PHE A 66 -13.34 -3.53 -1.90
CA PHE A 66 -13.24 -4.97 -1.69
C PHE A 66 -14.14 -5.42 -0.55
N GLU A 67 -14.10 -4.69 0.57
CA GLU A 67 -14.90 -5.06 1.75
C GLU A 67 -16.38 -4.99 1.44
N GLU A 68 -16.79 -4.00 0.68
CA GLU A 68 -18.19 -3.84 0.32
C GLU A 68 -18.68 -5.00 -0.52
N VAL A 69 -17.89 -5.41 -1.51
CA VAL A 69 -18.25 -6.53 -2.37
C VAL A 69 -18.19 -7.83 -1.58
N PHE A 70 -17.17 -8.00 -0.74
CA PHE A 70 -17.07 -9.20 0.09
C PHE A 70 -18.27 -9.37 0.99
N ALA A 71 -18.76 -8.28 1.58
CA ALA A 71 -19.94 -8.34 2.45
C ALA A 71 -21.14 -8.90 1.73
N ARG A 72 -21.22 -8.69 0.42
CA ARG A 72 -22.35 -9.19 -0.37
C ARG A 72 -22.26 -10.68 -0.70
N VAL A 73 -21.03 -11.22 -0.77
CA VAL A 73 -20.86 -12.61 -1.21
C VAL A 73 -20.34 -13.54 -0.12
N LYS A 74 -20.09 -13.00 1.05
CA LYS A 74 -19.45 -13.75 2.14
C LYS A 74 -20.20 -15.04 2.45
N GLU A 75 -21.51 -14.95 2.60
CA GLU A 75 -22.35 -16.09 2.96
C GLU A 75 -22.30 -17.15 1.88
N GLU A 76 -22.42 -16.73 0.63
CA GLU A 76 -22.40 -17.67 -0.49
C GLU A 76 -21.06 -18.35 -0.60
N LEU A 77 -19.97 -17.62 -0.39
CA LEU A 77 -18.63 -18.21 -0.43
C LEU A 77 -18.47 -19.28 0.65
N GLU A 78 -18.99 -19.04 1.84
CA GLU A 78 -18.89 -20.00 2.92
C GLU A 78 -19.74 -21.24 2.67
N LEU A 79 -20.92 -21.03 2.14
CA LEU A 79 -21.84 -22.16 1.88
C LEU A 79 -21.42 -23.01 0.69
N HIS A 80 -20.78 -22.40 -0.30
CA HIS A 80 -20.44 -23.11 -1.54
C HIS A 80 -18.95 -23.07 -1.82
N ARG A 81 -18.18 -23.29 -0.79
CA ARG A 81 -16.73 -23.16 -0.85
C ARG A 81 -16.09 -24.01 -1.93
N SER A 82 -16.59 -25.24 -2.08
CA SER A 82 -16.03 -26.14 -3.07
C SER A 82 -16.30 -25.68 -4.51
N GLU A 83 -17.42 -24.99 -4.74
CA GLU A 83 -17.75 -24.48 -6.07
C GLU A 83 -16.85 -23.34 -6.47
N TYR A 84 -16.38 -22.55 -5.50
CA TYR A 84 -15.55 -21.38 -5.75
C TYR A 84 -14.09 -21.64 -5.39
N LYS A 85 -13.69 -22.87 -5.37
CA LYS A 85 -12.37 -23.28 -4.92
C LYS A 85 -11.25 -22.56 -5.68
N ASP A 86 -11.38 -22.50 -7.01
CA ASP A 86 -10.35 -21.89 -7.84
C ASP A 86 -10.25 -20.38 -7.60
N GLU A 87 -11.40 -19.73 -7.50
CA GLU A 87 -11.43 -18.30 -7.24
C GLU A 87 -10.87 -17.96 -5.86
N ILE A 88 -11.23 -18.76 -4.86
CA ILE A 88 -10.72 -18.56 -3.50
C ILE A 88 -9.21 -18.76 -3.48
N PHE A 89 -8.72 -19.80 -4.15
CA PHE A 89 -7.28 -20.05 -4.21
C PHE A 89 -6.55 -18.87 -4.85
N LYS A 90 -7.10 -18.35 -5.95
CA LYS A 90 -6.49 -17.23 -6.64
C LYS A 90 -6.44 -15.99 -5.74
N MET A 91 -7.51 -15.73 -5.01
CA MET A 91 -7.53 -14.60 -4.08
C MET A 91 -6.52 -14.78 -2.96
N GLN A 92 -6.40 -16.00 -2.43
CA GLN A 92 -5.41 -16.26 -1.39
C GLN A 92 -3.99 -16.03 -1.89
N GLU A 93 -3.70 -16.44 -3.13
CA GLU A 93 -2.38 -16.21 -3.72
C GLU A 93 -2.10 -14.71 -3.86
N LEU A 94 -3.09 -13.97 -4.33
CA LEU A 94 -2.95 -12.52 -4.47
C LEU A 94 -2.72 -11.86 -3.12
N ILE A 95 -3.44 -12.31 -2.10
CA ILE A 95 -3.29 -11.75 -0.75
C ILE A 95 -1.90 -12.04 -0.20
N ARG A 96 -1.34 -13.22 -0.47
CA ARG A 96 0.03 -13.52 -0.05
C ARG A 96 1.02 -12.57 -0.70
N MET A 97 0.87 -12.35 -2.01
CA MET A 97 1.72 -11.41 -2.72
C MET A 97 1.60 -10.01 -2.16
N ILE A 98 0.37 -9.58 -1.87
CA ILE A 98 0.10 -8.27 -1.31
C ILE A 98 0.75 -8.15 0.08
N THR A 99 0.63 -9.19 0.89
CA THR A 99 1.24 -9.20 2.23
C THR A 99 2.76 -9.07 2.14
N ASP A 100 3.39 -9.83 1.24
CA ASP A 100 4.83 -9.75 1.06
C ASP A 100 5.28 -8.36 0.63
N LYS A 101 4.54 -7.76 -0.30
CA LYS A 101 4.85 -6.40 -0.77
C LYS A 101 4.65 -5.38 0.34
N SER A 102 3.59 -5.55 1.14
CA SER A 102 3.33 -4.66 2.25
C SER A 102 4.45 -4.70 3.29
N LEU A 103 4.96 -5.89 3.58
CA LEU A 103 6.08 -6.02 4.50
C LEU A 103 7.33 -5.34 3.95
N ARG A 104 7.59 -5.51 2.66
CA ARG A 104 8.72 -4.84 2.02
C ARG A 104 8.60 -3.33 2.12
N ILE A 105 7.40 -2.81 1.87
CA ILE A 105 7.14 -1.39 1.96
C ILE A 105 7.38 -0.89 3.38
N GLN A 106 6.93 -1.63 4.40
CA GLN A 106 7.17 -1.24 5.78
C GLN A 106 8.67 -1.13 6.08
N GLN A 107 9.46 -2.08 5.60
CA GLN A 107 10.90 -2.03 5.77
C GLN A 107 11.52 -0.83 5.08
N GLN A 108 11.07 -0.56 3.86
CA GLN A 108 11.53 0.61 3.10
C GLN A 108 11.19 1.90 3.84
N GLU A 109 9.97 1.99 4.36
CA GLU A 109 9.53 3.21 5.05
C GLU A 109 10.34 3.46 6.32
N LEU A 110 10.63 2.40 7.07
CA LEU A 110 11.45 2.54 8.27
C LEU A 110 12.85 3.04 7.91
N GLN A 111 13.45 2.47 6.88
CA GLN A 111 14.78 2.87 6.44
C GLN A 111 14.78 4.30 5.94
N ASN A 112 13.81 4.66 5.10
CA ASN A 112 13.71 6.00 4.55
C ASN A 112 13.42 7.04 5.63
N LYS A 113 12.65 6.67 6.63
CA LYS A 113 12.38 7.57 7.74
C LYS A 113 13.67 7.90 8.49
N LYS A 114 14.50 6.89 8.74
CA LYS A 114 15.79 7.13 9.40
C LYS A 114 16.69 8.03 8.57
N LEU A 115 16.78 7.74 7.27
CA LEU A 115 17.60 8.57 6.38
C LEU A 115 17.11 10.02 6.36
N MET A 116 15.79 10.19 6.35
CA MET A 116 15.18 11.50 6.33
C MET A 116 15.47 12.28 7.60
N GLU A 117 15.36 11.61 8.75
CA GLU A 117 15.65 12.25 10.03
C GLU A 117 17.11 12.70 10.11
N GLN A 118 18.03 11.87 9.62
CA GLN A 118 19.44 12.22 9.55
C GLN A 118 19.69 13.40 8.64
N LYS A 119 19.04 13.39 7.47
CA LYS A 119 19.19 14.46 6.49
C LYS A 119 18.66 15.78 7.04
N PHE A 120 17.46 15.75 7.63
CA PHE A 120 16.86 16.96 8.17
C PHE A 120 17.64 17.51 9.36
N ALA A 121 18.21 16.63 10.18
CA ALA A 121 19.05 17.08 11.29
C ALA A 121 20.30 17.80 10.82
N SER A 122 20.87 17.40 9.66
CA SER A 122 22.09 18.00 9.16
C SER A 122 21.83 19.32 8.40
N VAL A 123 20.58 19.61 8.03
CA VAL A 123 20.25 20.76 7.19
C VAL A 123 19.34 21.73 7.93
N ARG A 124 19.62 21.99 9.17
CA ARG A 124 18.76 22.86 10.02
C ARG A 124 18.56 24.27 9.51
N LYS A 125 19.48 24.74 8.69
CA LYS A 125 19.39 26.13 8.20
C LYS A 125 18.27 26.32 7.16
N GLN A 126 17.74 25.25 6.58
CA GLN A 126 16.63 25.31 5.62
C GLN A 126 15.32 24.94 6.29
N VAL A 127 15.15 25.39 7.50
CA VAL A 127 14.13 24.90 8.43
C VAL A 127 12.71 24.99 7.90
N ARG A 128 12.38 26.02 7.12
CA ARG A 128 11.00 26.24 6.72
C ARG A 128 10.50 25.21 5.71
N GLU A 129 11.29 25.00 4.67
CA GLU A 129 10.91 24.07 3.62
C GLU A 129 10.94 22.64 4.13
N VAL A 130 11.94 22.32 4.92
CA VAL A 130 12.09 20.99 5.49
C VAL A 130 10.93 20.66 6.44
N ARG A 131 10.43 21.64 7.20
CA ARG A 131 9.29 21.40 8.09
C ARG A 131 8.04 21.00 7.33
N GLN A 132 7.82 21.58 6.17
CA GLN A 132 6.68 21.25 5.37
C GLN A 132 6.78 19.82 4.82
N SER A 133 7.95 19.48 4.31
CA SER A 133 8.19 18.09 3.84
C SER A 133 8.02 17.09 4.96
N GLN A 134 8.53 17.41 6.15
CA GLN A 134 8.38 16.55 7.31
C GLN A 134 6.92 16.30 7.67
N LYS A 135 6.11 17.34 7.57
CA LYS A 135 4.69 17.25 7.87
C LYS A 135 3.98 16.30 6.90
N VAL A 136 4.28 16.43 5.61
CA VAL A 136 3.71 15.57 4.59
C VAL A 136 4.11 14.12 4.84
N VAL A 137 5.37 13.89 5.16
CA VAL A 137 5.89 12.56 5.42
C VAL A 137 5.19 11.91 6.61
N ASN A 138 5.00 12.67 7.69
CA ASN A 138 4.33 12.13 8.88
C ASN A 138 2.89 11.73 8.57
N GLN A 139 2.20 12.51 7.75
CA GLN A 139 0.85 12.17 7.33
C GLN A 139 0.84 10.90 6.49
N TYR A 140 1.84 10.76 5.61
CA TYR A 140 1.95 9.58 4.77
C TYR A 140 2.13 8.32 5.62
N TYR A 141 3.03 8.36 6.61
CA TYR A 141 3.27 7.19 7.45
C TYR A 141 2.03 6.79 8.24
N LYS A 142 1.28 7.77 8.69
CA LYS A 142 0.02 7.49 9.37
C LYS A 142 -0.95 6.76 8.46
N SER A 143 -1.10 7.24 7.23
CA SER A 143 -2.00 6.63 6.26
C SER A 143 -1.54 5.23 5.89
N MET A 144 -0.24 5.04 5.75
CA MET A 144 0.32 3.73 5.39
C MET A 144 0.04 2.70 6.47
N MET A 145 0.24 3.06 7.73
CA MET A 145 -0.03 2.13 8.83
C MET A 145 -1.51 1.76 8.89
N LYS A 146 -2.37 2.75 8.66
CA LYS A 146 -3.80 2.49 8.64
C LYS A 146 -4.19 1.55 7.52
N ALA A 147 -3.61 1.75 6.33
CA ALA A 147 -3.92 0.91 5.18
C ALA A 147 -3.51 -0.54 5.41
N ASN A 148 -2.37 -0.74 6.08
CA ASN A 148 -1.89 -2.10 6.34
C ASN A 148 -2.79 -2.90 7.25
N TYR A 149 -3.54 -2.23 8.11
CA TYR A 149 -4.45 -2.92 9.03
C TYR A 149 -5.79 -3.27 8.41
N GLN A 150 -6.02 -2.88 7.17
CA GLN A 150 -7.32 -3.09 6.54
C GLN A 150 -7.35 -4.28 5.61
N GLU A 151 -6.33 -5.10 5.61
CA GLU A 151 -6.31 -6.27 4.74
C GLU A 151 -7.26 -7.35 5.27
N PRO A 152 -8.04 -7.95 4.37
CA PRO A 152 -9.01 -8.97 4.82
C PRO A 152 -8.29 -10.23 5.24
N GLN A 153 -8.37 -10.54 6.51
CA GLN A 153 -7.63 -11.65 7.07
C GLN A 153 -8.33 -12.99 6.90
N PHE A 154 -9.60 -12.96 6.58
CA PHE A 154 -10.35 -14.21 6.45
C PHE A 154 -9.82 -15.09 5.32
N LEU A 155 -9.21 -14.50 4.31
CA LEU A 155 -8.67 -15.26 3.18
C LEU A 155 -7.30 -15.86 3.47
N ASP A 156 -6.62 -15.35 4.47
CA ASP A 156 -5.31 -15.87 4.85
C ASP A 156 -5.39 -17.15 5.64
N ASN A 157 -6.50 -17.34 6.27
CA ASN A 157 -6.63 -18.49 7.12
C ASN A 157 -7.12 -19.66 6.39
N LYS A 158 -6.77 -20.02 5.82
CA LYS A 158 -7.26 -20.96 5.24
C LYS A 158 -7.20 -22.13 5.66
N LYS A 159 -7.48 -22.56 5.89
CA LYS A 159 -7.45 -23.72 6.15
C LYS A 159 -8.37 -24.12 6.25
#